data_ded5684d026d15d079cec6b5b2e1ba74
#
_entry.id   ded5684d026d15d079cec6b5b2e1ba74
#
_cell.length_a   1.000
_cell.length_b   1.000
_cell.length_c   1.000
_cell.angle_alpha   90.00
_cell.angle_beta   90.00
_cell.angle_gamma   90.00
#
_symmetry.space_group_name_H-M   'P 1'
#
loop_
_entity.id
_entity.type
_entity.pdbx_description
1 polymer ?
#
loop_
_entity_poly.entity_id
_entity_poly.type
_entity_poly.pdbx_seq_one_letter_code
_entity_poly.pdbx_strand_id
1 'polypeptide(L)'
;ASSKQIKAEFQRVALCNPAVAFELYDNDVPVYRLQPTSLAGRIVDVVGRHIKPNLLEVAADTSIVRVDGFVGRPAAAKKSNAEQSFFVNGRYFSDQYLRKAVLKAYEKLIPDTCFPSYFLFLTIDPERIDVNVHPQKIEVKFDDKEAVWEIIHAAVRNTLGKTGAVPMMDFTA
;
A
#
# COMPACT_ATOMS: atom_id res chain seq x y z
N ALA A 1 10.59 -21.86 -7.99
CA ALA A 1 10.38 -20.40 -7.97
C ALA A 1 11.69 -19.67 -8.13
N SER A 2 11.70 -18.55 -8.83
CA SER A 2 12.90 -17.74 -8.97
C SER A 2 13.22 -17.04 -7.65
N SER A 3 14.48 -16.65 -7.45
CA SER A 3 14.86 -15.91 -6.25
C SER A 3 14.14 -14.57 -6.17
N LYS A 4 13.77 -13.97 -7.30
CA LYS A 4 13.00 -12.74 -7.36
C LYS A 4 11.59 -12.95 -6.79
N GLN A 5 10.94 -14.08 -7.11
CA GLN A 5 9.62 -14.41 -6.59
C GLN A 5 9.66 -14.67 -5.08
N ILE A 6 10.68 -15.38 -4.62
CA ILE A 6 10.86 -15.66 -3.19
C ILE A 6 11.05 -14.35 -2.43
N LYS A 7 11.84 -13.45 -2.96
CA LYS A 7 12.09 -12.15 -2.35
C LYS A 7 10.80 -11.33 -2.27
N ALA A 8 9.99 -11.33 -3.33
CA ALA A 8 8.71 -10.61 -3.36
C ALA A 8 7.75 -11.16 -2.31
N GLU A 9 7.64 -12.48 -2.21
CA GLU A 9 6.78 -13.12 -1.20
C GLU A 9 7.25 -12.80 0.22
N PHE A 10 8.57 -12.84 0.44
CA PHE A 10 9.15 -12.49 1.73
C PHE A 10 8.79 -11.06 2.13
N GLN A 11 8.94 -10.12 1.19
CA GLN A 11 8.64 -8.72 1.44
C GLN A 11 7.17 -8.51 1.83
N ARG A 12 6.27 -9.21 1.17
CA ARG A 12 4.83 -9.10 1.44
C ARG A 12 4.47 -9.60 2.84
N VAL A 13 5.04 -10.71 3.24
CA VAL A 13 4.83 -11.26 4.58
C VAL A 13 5.42 -10.33 5.64
N ALA A 14 6.63 -9.83 5.40
CA ALA A 14 7.31 -8.93 6.32
C ALA A 14 6.54 -7.62 6.50
N LEU A 15 5.95 -7.08 5.44
CA LEU A 15 5.14 -5.87 5.51
C LEU A 15 3.87 -6.05 6.34
N CYS A 16 3.29 -7.25 6.32
CA CYS A 16 2.10 -7.55 7.11
C CYS A 16 2.40 -7.78 8.59
N ASN A 17 3.67 -7.97 8.96
CA ASN A 17 4.06 -8.34 10.31
C ASN A 17 5.26 -7.51 10.79
N PRO A 18 5.09 -6.18 10.93
CA PRO A 18 6.22 -5.31 11.30
C PRO A 18 6.76 -5.57 12.70
N ALA A 19 5.94 -6.12 13.61
CA ALA A 19 6.37 -6.42 14.97
C ALA A 19 7.17 -7.73 15.08
N VAL A 20 7.33 -8.46 13.99
CA VAL A 20 8.04 -9.75 13.95
C VAL A 20 9.38 -9.56 13.26
N ALA A 21 10.43 -10.20 13.79
CA ALA A 21 11.73 -10.23 13.15
C ALA A 21 11.74 -11.24 12.01
N PHE A 22 12.40 -10.91 10.92
CA PHE A 22 12.53 -11.78 9.76
C PHE A 22 13.94 -11.77 9.23
N GLU A 23 14.38 -12.90 8.72
CA GLU A 23 15.65 -13.02 8.03
C GLU A 23 15.46 -13.80 6.74
N LEU A 24 16.14 -13.38 5.69
CA LEU A 24 16.19 -14.09 4.42
C LEU A 24 17.65 -14.25 4.00
N TYR A 25 18.03 -15.48 3.69
CA TYR A 25 19.38 -15.80 3.25
C TYR A 25 19.35 -16.38 1.84
N ASP A 26 20.40 -16.08 1.10
CA ASP A 26 20.63 -16.66 -0.22
C ASP A 26 22.05 -17.24 -0.19
N ASN A 27 22.17 -18.58 -0.24
CA ASN A 27 23.47 -19.29 -0.15
C ASN A 27 24.28 -18.84 1.06
N ASP A 28 23.63 -18.81 2.24
CA ASP A 28 24.23 -18.44 3.52
C ASP A 28 24.61 -16.95 3.63
N VAL A 29 24.28 -16.16 2.60
CA VAL A 29 24.48 -14.71 2.65
C VAL A 29 23.17 -14.03 3.01
N PRO A 30 23.16 -13.19 4.06
CA PRO A 30 21.92 -12.51 4.45
C PRO A 30 21.52 -11.49 3.39
N VAL A 31 20.29 -11.62 2.90
CA VAL A 31 19.66 -10.66 1.98
C VAL A 31 18.87 -9.63 2.77
N TYR A 32 18.15 -10.09 3.77
CA TYR A 32 17.41 -9.24 4.69
C TYR A 32 17.61 -9.69 6.12
N ARG A 33 17.74 -8.71 7.01
CA ARG A 33 17.67 -8.89 8.46
C ARG A 33 16.77 -7.79 8.99
N LEU A 34 15.51 -8.15 9.28
CA LEU A 34 14.49 -7.20 9.68
C LEU A 34 14.18 -7.39 11.16
N GLN A 35 14.31 -6.31 11.91
CA GLN A 35 13.99 -6.31 13.33
C GLN A 35 12.53 -5.86 13.52
N PRO A 36 11.91 -6.18 14.68
CA PRO A 36 10.59 -5.63 14.98
C PRO A 36 10.62 -4.10 14.92
N THR A 37 9.62 -3.52 14.29
CA THR A 37 9.54 -2.07 14.09
C THR A 37 8.09 -1.66 13.85
N SER A 38 7.87 -0.37 13.62
CA SER A 38 6.58 0.15 13.19
C SER A 38 6.32 -0.19 11.72
N LEU A 39 5.09 -0.01 11.26
CA LEU A 39 4.77 -0.23 9.85
C LEU A 39 5.61 0.69 8.96
N ALA A 40 5.71 1.98 9.33
CA ALA A 40 6.53 2.92 8.56
C ALA A 40 7.99 2.45 8.50
N GLY A 41 8.55 2.03 9.65
CA GLY A 41 9.90 1.50 9.71
C GLY A 41 10.08 0.26 8.85
N ARG A 42 9.10 -0.64 8.85
CA ARG A 42 9.15 -1.84 8.04
C ARG A 42 9.11 -1.52 6.54
N ILE A 43 8.31 -0.55 6.14
CA ILE A 43 8.28 -0.13 4.74
C ILE A 43 9.65 0.39 4.31
N VAL A 44 10.26 1.23 5.15
CA VAL A 44 11.61 1.76 4.87
C VAL A 44 12.64 0.63 4.78
N ASP A 45 12.58 -0.33 5.69
CA ASP A 45 13.53 -1.46 5.70
C ASP A 45 13.41 -2.33 4.45
N VAL A 46 12.20 -2.50 3.94
CA VAL A 46 11.93 -3.35 2.77
C VAL A 46 12.15 -2.60 1.46
N VAL A 47 11.70 -1.37 1.37
CA VAL A 47 11.71 -0.60 0.12
C VAL A 47 12.99 0.20 -0.04
N GLY A 48 13.48 0.80 1.03
CA GLY A 48 14.70 1.61 1.00
C GLY A 48 14.52 2.95 1.69
N ARG A 49 15.64 3.56 2.07
CA ARG A 49 15.65 4.82 2.81
C ARG A 49 15.05 5.99 2.03
N HIS A 50 15.08 5.92 0.72
CA HIS A 50 14.58 7.00 -0.12
C HIS A 50 13.11 7.31 0.13
N ILE A 51 12.34 6.31 0.58
CA ILE A 51 10.90 6.48 0.78
C ILE A 51 10.57 7.17 2.10
N LYS A 52 11.47 7.12 3.08
CA LYS A 52 11.20 7.61 4.43
C LYS A 52 10.63 9.02 4.49
N PRO A 53 11.23 10.03 3.85
CA PRO A 53 10.71 11.40 3.93
C PRO A 53 9.44 11.60 3.15
N ASN A 54 9.00 10.62 2.38
CA ASN A 54 7.88 10.74 1.46
C ASN A 54 6.65 9.97 1.90
N LEU A 55 6.69 9.28 3.04
CA LEU A 55 5.56 8.51 3.53
C LEU A 55 4.54 9.41 4.23
N LEU A 56 3.29 9.31 3.82
CA LEU A 56 2.16 10.00 4.42
C LEU A 56 1.18 8.96 4.96
N GLU A 57 0.83 9.07 6.22
CA GLU A 57 -0.03 8.09 6.87
C GLU A 57 -1.49 8.21 6.41
N VAL A 58 -2.09 7.06 6.13
CA VAL A 58 -3.51 6.93 5.79
C VAL A 58 -4.18 6.16 6.91
N ALA A 59 -5.27 6.69 7.44
CA ALA A 59 -6.07 6.01 8.45
C ALA A 59 -7.52 6.42 8.27
N ALA A 60 -8.38 5.46 7.97
CA ALA A 60 -9.81 5.67 7.84
C ALA A 60 -10.52 4.44 8.39
N ASP A 61 -11.46 4.64 9.29
CA ASP A 61 -12.21 3.55 9.90
C ASP A 61 -13.69 3.77 9.64
N THR A 62 -14.28 2.87 8.86
CA THR A 62 -15.71 2.92 8.54
C THR A 62 -16.36 1.59 8.90
N SER A 63 -17.69 1.56 8.86
CA SER A 63 -18.43 0.32 9.12
C SER A 63 -18.24 -0.73 8.03
N ILE A 64 -17.75 -0.34 6.85
CA ILE A 64 -17.56 -1.26 5.72
C ILE A 64 -16.14 -1.79 5.69
N VAL A 65 -15.15 -0.91 5.80
CA VAL A 65 -13.74 -1.27 5.74
C VAL A 65 -12.91 -0.28 6.53
N ARG A 66 -11.85 -0.78 7.14
CA ARG A 66 -10.81 0.06 7.74
C ARG A 66 -9.63 0.10 6.80
N VAL A 67 -9.11 1.29 6.53
CA VAL A 67 -7.96 1.49 5.65
C VAL A 67 -6.83 2.10 6.47
N ASP A 68 -5.71 1.40 6.52
CA ASP A 68 -4.50 1.87 7.19
C ASP A 68 -3.34 1.79 6.22
N GLY A 69 -2.26 2.47 6.52
CA GLY A 69 -1.03 2.35 5.77
C GLY A 69 -0.44 3.69 5.41
N PHE A 70 0.26 3.71 4.28
CA PHE A 70 1.01 4.89 3.85
C PHE A 70 0.94 5.06 2.34
N VAL A 71 0.98 6.31 1.92
CA VAL A 71 1.10 6.67 0.49
C VAL A 71 2.26 7.64 0.36
N GLY A 72 2.80 7.74 -0.85
CA GLY A 72 3.92 8.63 -1.12
C GLY A 72 3.48 10.04 -1.47
N ARG A 73 4.32 11.02 -1.13
CA ARG A 73 4.10 12.40 -1.58
C ARG A 73 4.06 12.46 -3.10
N PRO A 74 3.22 13.31 -3.69
CA PRO A 74 3.17 13.45 -5.15
C PRO A 74 4.53 13.75 -5.77
N ALA A 75 5.36 14.58 -5.11
CA ALA A 75 6.68 14.93 -5.62
C ALA A 75 7.62 13.72 -5.74
N ALA A 76 7.34 12.63 -5.04
CA ALA A 76 8.15 11.43 -5.05
C ALA A 76 7.64 10.35 -6.01
N ALA A 77 6.63 10.67 -6.82
CA ALA A 77 6.07 9.71 -7.78
C ALA A 77 7.16 9.22 -8.75
N LYS A 78 7.09 7.95 -9.10
CA LYS A 78 8.11 7.29 -9.91
C LYS A 78 7.56 6.88 -11.26
N LYS A 79 8.47 6.62 -12.20
CA LYS A 79 8.10 6.09 -13.52
C LYS A 79 7.82 4.59 -13.48
N SER A 80 8.08 3.94 -12.34
CA SER A 80 7.81 2.53 -12.12
C SER A 80 6.68 2.38 -11.10
N ASN A 81 5.86 1.34 -11.24
CA ASN A 81 4.81 1.01 -10.29
C ASN A 81 5.23 -0.06 -9.27
N ALA A 82 6.54 -0.23 -9.07
CA ALA A 82 7.07 -1.30 -8.21
C ALA A 82 6.74 -1.12 -6.72
N GLU A 83 6.44 0.11 -6.30
CA GLU A 83 6.17 0.40 -4.89
C GLU A 83 4.66 0.57 -4.64
N GLN A 84 3.87 -0.37 -5.12
CA GLN A 84 2.42 -0.34 -4.97
C GLN A 84 1.94 -1.69 -4.42
N SER A 85 1.31 -1.68 -3.26
CA SER A 85 0.84 -2.90 -2.61
C SER A 85 -0.47 -2.70 -1.88
N PHE A 86 -1.39 -3.65 -2.08
CA PHE A 86 -2.61 -3.77 -1.31
C PHE A 86 -2.57 -5.04 -0.48
N PHE A 87 -3.12 -4.96 0.72
CA PHE A 87 -3.29 -6.10 1.60
C PHE A 87 -4.72 -6.09 2.16
N VAL A 88 -5.30 -7.25 2.36
CA VAL A 88 -6.59 -7.37 3.03
C VAL A 88 -6.51 -8.48 4.07
N ASN A 89 -6.85 -8.13 5.32
CA ASN A 89 -6.80 -9.05 6.45
C ASN A 89 -5.47 -9.80 6.54
N GLY A 90 -4.35 -9.06 6.33
CA GLY A 90 -3.01 -9.62 6.43
C GLY A 90 -2.53 -10.39 5.20
N ARG A 91 -3.20 -10.28 4.07
CA ARG A 91 -2.85 -11.00 2.84
C ARG A 91 -2.69 -10.06 1.67
N TYR A 92 -1.57 -10.18 0.97
CA TYR A 92 -1.33 -9.42 -0.26
C TYR A 92 -2.34 -9.81 -1.34
N PHE A 93 -2.83 -8.82 -2.07
CA PHE A 93 -3.64 -9.05 -3.25
C PHE A 93 -3.42 -7.94 -4.26
N SER A 94 -3.86 -8.18 -5.49
CA SER A 94 -3.78 -7.22 -6.57
C SER A 94 -5.18 -6.99 -7.13
N ASP A 95 -5.53 -5.74 -7.36
CA ASP A 95 -6.87 -5.39 -7.87
C ASP A 95 -6.78 -4.08 -8.65
N GLN A 96 -7.02 -4.17 -9.96
CA GLN A 96 -6.91 -3.02 -10.85
C GLN A 96 -8.01 -1.98 -10.60
N TYR A 97 -9.18 -2.42 -10.21
CA TYR A 97 -10.27 -1.48 -9.92
C TYR A 97 -9.95 -0.64 -8.69
N LEU A 98 -9.49 -1.27 -7.61
CA LEU A 98 -9.11 -0.53 -6.40
C LEU A 98 -7.84 0.28 -6.58
N ARG A 99 -6.92 -0.18 -7.43
CA ARG A 99 -5.73 0.60 -7.79
C ARG A 99 -6.14 1.96 -8.37
N LYS A 100 -7.16 1.98 -9.20
CA LYS A 100 -7.66 3.23 -9.80
C LYS A 100 -8.17 4.22 -8.76
N ALA A 101 -8.65 3.73 -7.61
CA ALA A 101 -9.10 4.62 -6.53
C ALA A 101 -7.92 5.45 -6.00
N VAL A 102 -6.76 4.81 -5.84
CA VAL A 102 -5.55 5.52 -5.41
C VAL A 102 -5.07 6.48 -6.50
N LEU A 103 -4.98 6.01 -7.74
CA LEU A 103 -4.51 6.84 -8.85
C LEU A 103 -5.39 8.06 -9.06
N LYS A 104 -6.69 7.90 -8.90
CA LYS A 104 -7.63 9.01 -9.03
C LYS A 104 -7.39 10.08 -7.97
N ALA A 105 -7.00 9.69 -6.77
CA ALA A 105 -6.69 10.64 -5.71
C ALA A 105 -5.49 11.51 -6.05
N TYR A 106 -4.59 11.02 -6.89
CA TYR A 106 -3.40 11.77 -7.32
C TYR A 106 -3.61 12.52 -8.64
N GLU A 107 -4.78 12.40 -9.24
CA GLU A 107 -5.06 13.04 -10.52
C GLU A 107 -4.75 14.53 -10.45
N LYS A 108 -4.05 15.05 -11.45
CA LYS A 108 -3.57 16.44 -11.54
C LYS A 108 -2.48 16.81 -10.53
N LEU A 109 -2.07 15.91 -9.67
CA LEU A 109 -0.98 16.14 -8.73
C LEU A 109 0.34 15.57 -9.24
N ILE A 110 0.27 14.59 -10.13
CA ILE A 110 1.45 13.94 -10.73
C ILE A 110 1.23 13.77 -12.23
N PRO A 111 2.32 13.69 -13.02
CA PRO A 111 2.21 13.42 -14.45
C PRO A 111 1.62 12.03 -14.73
N ASP A 112 0.92 11.87 -15.84
CA ASP A 112 0.31 10.60 -16.24
C ASP A 112 1.33 9.47 -16.41
N THR A 113 2.60 9.82 -16.62
CA THR A 113 3.69 8.86 -16.81
C THR A 113 4.31 8.40 -15.51
N CYS A 114 3.85 8.93 -14.38
CA CYS A 114 4.39 8.61 -13.06
C CYS A 114 3.35 7.90 -12.20
N PHE A 115 3.84 7.16 -11.20
CA PHE A 115 3.02 6.36 -10.31
C PHE A 115 3.32 6.71 -8.86
N PRO A 116 2.28 6.90 -8.05
CA PRO A 116 2.48 7.10 -6.62
C PRO A 116 2.87 5.78 -5.95
N SER A 117 3.64 5.84 -4.89
CA SER A 117 3.90 4.70 -4.04
C SER A 117 2.75 4.56 -3.05
N TYR A 118 2.32 3.33 -2.77
CA TYR A 118 1.33 3.10 -1.72
C TYR A 118 1.47 1.71 -1.12
N PHE A 119 1.16 1.63 0.17
CA PHE A 119 1.17 0.41 0.96
C PHE A 119 -0.08 0.49 1.83
N LEU A 120 -1.19 -0.05 1.34
CA LEU A 120 -2.49 0.10 1.96
C LEU A 120 -3.01 -1.24 2.47
N PHE A 121 -3.47 -1.23 3.70
CA PHE A 121 -3.90 -2.40 4.44
C PHE A 121 -5.37 -2.25 4.76
N LEU A 122 -6.17 -3.14 4.21
CA LEU A 122 -7.61 -3.16 4.41
C LEU A 122 -7.95 -4.20 5.47
N THR A 123 -8.80 -3.80 6.42
CA THR A 123 -9.39 -4.72 7.38
C THR A 123 -10.88 -4.72 7.14
N ILE A 124 -11.44 -5.89 6.85
CA ILE A 124 -12.85 -6.02 6.51
C ILE A 124 -13.37 -7.34 7.10
N ASP A 125 -14.65 -7.38 7.45
CA ASP A 125 -15.29 -8.59 7.93
C ASP A 125 -15.03 -9.72 6.92
N PRO A 126 -14.42 -10.84 7.36
CA PRO A 126 -14.15 -11.96 6.44
C PRO A 126 -15.38 -12.51 5.74
N GLU A 127 -16.56 -12.35 6.31
CA GLU A 127 -17.82 -12.77 5.69
C GLU A 127 -18.22 -11.89 4.50
N ARG A 128 -17.59 -10.72 4.37
CA ARG A 128 -17.91 -9.78 3.30
C ARG A 128 -16.93 -9.86 2.13
N ILE A 129 -16.00 -10.78 2.19
CA ILE A 129 -15.05 -11.01 1.10
C ILE A 129 -14.94 -12.50 0.81
N ASP A 130 -14.54 -12.80 -0.42
CA ASP A 130 -14.23 -14.15 -0.83
C ASP A 130 -12.83 -14.13 -1.44
N VAL A 131 -11.90 -14.84 -0.79
CA VAL A 131 -10.51 -14.89 -1.24
C VAL A 131 -10.29 -16.16 -2.04
N ASN A 132 -9.93 -15.98 -3.30
CA ASN A 132 -9.61 -17.09 -4.18
C ASN A 132 -8.10 -17.13 -4.40
N VAL A 133 -7.44 -18.12 -3.79
CA VAL A 133 -6.00 -18.28 -3.93
C VAL A 133 -5.72 -19.14 -5.15
N HIS A 134 -5.21 -18.49 -6.18
CA HIS A 134 -4.80 -19.14 -7.40
C HIS A 134 -3.26 -19.26 -7.40
N PRO A 135 -2.67 -20.28 -8.02
CA PRO A 135 -1.21 -20.41 -8.01
C PRO A 135 -0.44 -19.19 -8.47
N GLN A 136 -1.02 -18.41 -9.36
CA GLN A 136 -0.33 -17.26 -9.96
C GLN A 136 -0.86 -15.92 -9.54
N LYS A 137 -2.01 -15.85 -8.87
CA LYS A 137 -2.52 -14.58 -8.37
C LYS A 137 -3.62 -14.82 -7.34
N ILE A 138 -3.72 -13.88 -6.41
CA ILE A 138 -4.75 -13.90 -5.38
C ILE A 138 -5.83 -12.92 -5.79
N GLU A 139 -7.04 -13.43 -5.96
CA GLU A 139 -8.20 -12.60 -6.27
C GLU A 139 -9.07 -12.47 -5.04
N VAL A 140 -9.57 -11.28 -4.79
CA VAL A 140 -10.48 -11.02 -3.68
C VAL A 140 -11.77 -10.44 -4.26
N LYS A 141 -12.89 -11.08 -3.92
CA LYS A 141 -14.20 -10.55 -4.26
C LYS A 141 -14.77 -9.87 -3.04
N PHE A 142 -15.28 -8.67 -3.24
CA PHE A 142 -15.86 -7.88 -2.17
C PHE A 142 -17.36 -7.79 -2.37
N ASP A 143 -18.13 -7.90 -1.27
CA ASP A 143 -19.57 -7.73 -1.34
C ASP A 143 -19.97 -6.36 -1.88
N ASP A 144 -19.25 -5.34 -1.46
CA ASP A 144 -19.52 -3.96 -1.88
C ASP A 144 -18.22 -3.30 -2.33
N LYS A 145 -17.74 -3.71 -3.49
CA LYS A 145 -16.47 -3.23 -4.03
C LYS A 145 -16.51 -1.74 -4.33
N GLU A 146 -17.66 -1.24 -4.76
CA GLU A 146 -17.83 0.17 -5.05
C GLU A 146 -17.65 1.03 -3.81
N ALA A 147 -18.22 0.61 -2.68
CA ALA A 147 -18.05 1.32 -1.42
C ALA A 147 -16.59 1.28 -0.96
N VAL A 148 -15.91 0.14 -1.12
CA VAL A 148 -14.49 0.02 -0.79
C VAL A 148 -13.67 0.99 -1.63
N TRP A 149 -13.97 1.07 -2.93
CA TRP A 149 -13.30 2.02 -3.84
C TRP A 149 -13.45 3.46 -3.35
N GLU A 150 -14.68 3.85 -3.03
CA GLU A 150 -14.95 5.22 -2.56
C GLU A 150 -14.24 5.54 -1.26
N ILE A 151 -14.17 4.57 -0.34
CA ILE A 151 -13.51 4.77 0.94
C ILE A 151 -11.99 4.90 0.76
N ILE A 152 -11.38 4.06 -0.08
CA ILE A 152 -9.96 4.17 -0.38
C ILE A 152 -9.65 5.53 -1.02
N HIS A 153 -10.43 5.92 -2.00
CA HIS A 153 -10.25 7.19 -2.69
C HIS A 153 -10.33 8.38 -1.71
N ALA A 154 -11.37 8.39 -0.88
CA ALA A 154 -11.55 9.46 0.09
C ALA A 154 -10.44 9.47 1.15
N ALA A 155 -10.01 8.32 1.61
CA ALA A 155 -8.94 8.22 2.61
C ALA A 155 -7.63 8.79 2.08
N VAL A 156 -7.26 8.45 0.85
CA VAL A 156 -6.03 8.95 0.22
C VAL A 156 -6.14 10.45 -0.05
N ARG A 157 -7.27 10.90 -0.60
CA ARG A 157 -7.49 12.34 -0.82
C ARG A 157 -7.39 13.14 0.48
N ASN A 158 -7.97 12.61 1.55
CA ASN A 158 -7.92 13.27 2.85
C ASN A 158 -6.47 13.39 3.36
N THR A 159 -5.68 12.33 3.20
CA THR A 159 -4.27 12.36 3.59
C THR A 159 -3.50 13.39 2.78
N LEU A 160 -3.70 13.42 1.47
CA LEU A 160 -3.02 14.39 0.60
C LEU A 160 -3.43 15.83 0.94
N GLY A 161 -4.68 16.05 1.29
CA GLY A 161 -5.16 17.37 1.70
C GLY A 161 -4.56 17.85 3.02
N LYS A 162 -4.51 16.95 4.02
CA LYS A 162 -3.98 17.28 5.34
C LYS A 162 -2.52 17.68 5.31
N THR A 163 -1.75 17.11 4.41
CA THR A 163 -0.32 17.34 4.34
C THR A 163 0.05 18.49 3.40
N GLY A 164 -0.94 19.17 2.82
CA GLY A 164 -0.69 20.25 1.87
C GLY A 164 -0.24 19.77 0.51
N ALA A 165 -0.28 18.46 0.25
CA ALA A 165 0.08 17.90 -1.05
C ALA A 165 -0.92 18.26 -2.14
N VAL A 166 -2.18 18.50 -1.75
CA VAL A 166 -3.21 19.04 -2.64
C VAL A 166 -3.15 20.55 -2.52
N PRO A 167 -3.05 21.32 -3.63
CA PRO A 167 -3.06 22.76 -3.55
C PRO A 167 -4.31 23.24 -2.81
N MET A 168 -4.11 24.15 -1.85
CA MET A 168 -5.22 24.73 -1.15
C MET A 168 -5.95 25.62 -2.14
N MET A 169 -7.10 25.42 -2.25
CA MET A 169 -7.76 26.24 -3.10
C MET A 169 -8.08 27.45 -2.52
N ASP A 170 -7.80 27.60 -2.24
CA ASP A 170 -8.14 28.36 -1.72
C ASP A 170 -8.65 29.04 -1.92
N PHE A 171 -8.69 29.20 -1.67
CA PHE A 171 -9.45 29.42 -1.38
C PHE A 171 -9.77 30.40 -0.80
N THR A 172 -9.24 30.80 -0.63
CA THR A 172 -9.48 31.60 -0.01
C THR A 172 -9.33 32.52 -0.35
N ALA A 173 -9.26 32.60 -0.82
CA ALA A 173 -9.28 33.44 -1.07
C ALA A 173 -9.53 34.01 -0.99
#